data_47f416ea10905a39d175859f0584d4eb
#
_entry.id   47f416ea10905a39d175859f0584d4eb
#
_cell.length_a   1.000
_cell.length_b   1.000
_cell.length_c   1.000
_cell.angle_alpha   90.00
_cell.angle_beta   90.00
_cell.angle_gamma   90.00
#
_symmetry.space_group_name_H-M   'P 1'
#
loop_
_entity.id
_entity.type
_entity.pdbx_description
1 polymer ?
#
loop_
_entity_poly.entity_id
_entity_poly.type
_entity_poly.pdbx_seq_one_letter_code
_entity_poly.pdbx_strand_id
1 'polypeptide(L)'
;LILNLVGNDRAGIVHEVSRVLASHGVNVESLETECVPAPMSADMLFKAEAHLGVYPQTDLDALRDALENLTDDLMVELRSAD
;
A
#
# COMPACT_ATOMS: atom_id res chain seq x y z
N LEU A 1 3.59 -12.56 0.16
CA LEU A 1 3.63 -11.35 0.98
C LEU A 1 2.33 -10.58 0.84
N ILE A 2 1.78 -10.15 1.96
CA ILE A 2 0.55 -9.36 1.98
C ILE A 2 0.89 -7.94 2.43
N LEU A 3 0.47 -6.97 1.63
CA LEU A 3 0.62 -5.56 1.93
C LEU A 3 -0.74 -4.99 2.30
N ASN A 4 -0.81 -4.31 3.44
CA ASN A 4 -2.01 -3.59 3.86
C ASN A 4 -1.68 -2.11 4.00
N LEU A 5 -2.52 -1.27 3.41
CA LEU A 5 -2.37 0.18 3.46
C LEU A 5 -3.66 0.81 4.00
N VAL A 6 -3.51 1.81 4.86
CA VAL A 6 -4.62 2.61 5.35
C VAL A 6 -4.16 4.06 5.43
N GLY A 7 -4.96 4.96 4.88
CA GLY A 7 -4.65 6.38 4.93
C GLY A 7 -5.82 7.20 4.43
N ASN A 8 -5.67 8.51 4.40
CA ASN A 8 -6.71 9.37 3.86
C ASN A 8 -6.78 9.19 2.35
N ASP A 9 -8.01 9.12 1.85
CA ASP A 9 -8.23 9.00 0.41
C ASP A 9 -7.85 10.31 -0.28
N ARG A 10 -7.16 10.18 -1.40
CA ARG A 10 -6.84 11.32 -2.26
C ARG A 10 -6.69 10.86 -3.70
N ALA A 11 -6.86 11.81 -4.61
CA ALA A 11 -6.78 11.51 -6.04
C ALA A 11 -5.41 10.92 -6.39
N GLY A 12 -5.42 9.82 -7.14
CA GLY A 12 -4.20 9.21 -7.65
C GLY A 12 -3.44 8.32 -6.69
N ILE A 13 -3.95 8.06 -5.47
CA ILE A 13 -3.23 7.26 -4.48
C ILE A 13 -2.97 5.83 -4.99
N VAL A 14 -3.95 5.22 -5.64
CA VAL A 14 -3.79 3.86 -6.18
C VAL A 14 -2.68 3.84 -7.23
N HIS A 15 -2.65 4.84 -8.10
CA HIS A 15 -1.65 4.94 -9.15
C HIS A 15 -0.24 5.10 -8.55
N GLU A 16 -0.11 5.93 -7.52
CA GLU A 16 1.17 6.14 -6.87
C GLU A 16 1.67 4.88 -6.16
N VAL A 17 0.77 4.18 -5.47
CA VAL A 17 1.11 2.90 -4.85
C VAL A 17 1.60 1.91 -5.89
N SER A 18 0.89 1.79 -7.01
CA SER A 18 1.26 0.88 -8.09
C SER A 18 2.62 1.22 -8.68
N ARG A 19 2.92 2.51 -8.84
CA ARG A 19 4.24 2.94 -9.35
C ARG A 19 5.37 2.55 -8.40
N VAL A 20 5.17 2.72 -7.10
CA VAL A 20 6.19 2.35 -6.12
C VAL A 20 6.44 0.85 -6.16
N LEU A 21 5.38 0.05 -6.19
CA LEU A 21 5.52 -1.40 -6.26
C LEU A 21 6.28 -1.83 -7.52
N ALA A 22 5.93 -1.24 -8.66
CA ALA A 22 6.61 -1.57 -9.92
C ALA A 22 8.07 -1.16 -9.90
N SER A 23 8.39 0.01 -9.31
CA SER A 23 9.77 0.50 -9.30
C SER A 23 10.67 -0.33 -8.39
N HIS A 24 10.10 -1.07 -7.43
CA HIS A 24 10.86 -1.98 -6.57
C HIS A 24 10.89 -3.42 -7.08
N GLY A 25 10.38 -3.65 -8.28
CA GLY A 25 10.42 -4.97 -8.90
C GLY A 25 9.49 -5.98 -8.26
N VAL A 26 8.45 -5.51 -7.62
CA VAL A 26 7.47 -6.37 -6.94
C VAL A 26 6.35 -6.73 -7.90
N ASN A 27 6.00 -8.02 -7.94
CA ASN A 27 4.87 -8.49 -8.75
C ASN A 27 3.59 -8.42 -7.93
N VAL A 28 2.60 -7.68 -8.43
CA VAL A 28 1.29 -7.57 -7.76
C VAL A 28 0.41 -8.71 -8.28
N GLU A 29 0.14 -9.68 -7.43
CA GLU A 29 -0.68 -10.84 -7.78
C GLU A 29 -2.16 -10.51 -7.66
N SER A 30 -2.53 -9.72 -6.67
CA SER A 30 -3.88 -9.20 -6.55
C SER A 30 -3.86 -7.89 -5.79
N LEU A 31 -4.84 -7.05 -6.06
CA LEU A 31 -4.97 -5.75 -5.40
C LEU A 31 -6.45 -5.46 -5.19
N GLU A 32 -6.83 -5.26 -3.95
CA GLU A 32 -8.19 -4.86 -3.60
C GLU A 32 -8.13 -3.53 -2.88
N THR A 33 -8.98 -2.61 -3.26
CA THR A 33 -9.05 -1.30 -2.65
C THR A 33 -10.47 -0.97 -2.26
N GLU A 34 -10.65 -0.20 -1.20
CA GLU A 34 -11.94 0.35 -0.82
C GLU A 34 -11.77 1.69 -0.14
N CYS A 35 -12.80 2.50 -0.23
CA CYS A 35 -12.88 3.77 0.48
C CYS A 35 -14.05 3.70 1.45
N VAL A 36 -13.80 4.01 2.72
CA VAL A 36 -14.81 3.95 3.76
C VAL A 36 -14.81 5.27 4.52
N PRO A 37 -15.97 5.68 5.08
CA PRO A 37 -15.99 6.87 5.91
C PRO A 37 -15.14 6.68 7.16
N ALA A 38 -14.33 7.69 7.51
CA ALA A 38 -13.56 7.64 8.74
C ALA A 38 -14.51 7.82 9.93
N PRO A 39 -14.33 7.05 11.03
CA PRO A 39 -15.14 7.22 12.21
C PRO A 39 -15.02 8.65 12.76
N MET A 40 -16.16 9.26 13.09
CA MET A 40 -16.22 10.59 13.71
C MET A 40 -15.59 11.71 12.88
N SER A 41 -15.52 11.51 11.56
CA SER A 41 -14.92 12.49 10.64
C SER A 41 -15.73 12.49 9.34
N ALA A 42 -15.66 13.61 8.62
CA ALA A 42 -16.22 13.70 7.27
C ALA A 42 -15.29 13.16 6.21
N ASP A 43 -14.06 12.82 6.59
CA ASP A 43 -13.06 12.33 5.64
C ASP A 43 -13.31 10.89 5.25
N MET A 44 -12.78 10.52 4.09
CA MET A 44 -12.81 9.14 3.62
C MET A 44 -11.45 8.50 3.87
N LEU A 45 -11.48 7.24 4.31
CA LEU A 45 -10.26 6.43 4.43
C LEU A 45 -10.11 5.55 3.20
N PHE A 46 -8.88 5.50 2.72
CA PHE A 46 -8.47 4.58 1.67
C PHE A 46 -7.85 3.36 2.32
N LYS A 47 -8.33 2.17 1.94
CA LYS A 47 -7.77 0.91 2.38
C LYS A 47 -7.41 0.08 1.18
N ALA A 48 -6.23 -0.55 1.23
CA ALA A 48 -5.79 -1.43 0.16
C ALA A 48 -5.16 -2.68 0.74
N GLU A 49 -5.47 -3.82 0.14
CA GLU A 49 -4.80 -5.08 0.43
C GLU A 49 -4.26 -5.63 -0.88
N ALA A 50 -2.97 -5.90 -0.90
CA ALA A 50 -2.31 -6.44 -2.08
C ALA A 50 -1.56 -7.72 -1.73
N HIS A 51 -1.66 -8.71 -2.62
CA HIS A 51 -0.86 -9.92 -2.52
C HIS A 51 0.31 -9.75 -3.48
N LEU A 52 1.53 -9.85 -2.94
CA LEU A 52 2.74 -9.52 -3.68
C LEU A 52 3.64 -10.73 -3.83
N GLY A 53 4.17 -10.90 -5.04
CA GLY A 53 5.27 -11.82 -5.26
C GLY A 53 6.57 -11.06 -5.16
N VAL A 54 7.46 -11.50 -4.28
CA VAL A 54 8.75 -10.83 -4.08
C VAL A 54 9.87 -11.82 -4.34
N TYR A 55 11.02 -11.26 -4.73
CA TYR A 55 12.24 -12.05 -4.94
C TYR A 55 13.10 -12.00 -3.69
N PRO A 56 14.00 -12.98 -3.48
CA PRO A 56 14.85 -12.97 -2.29
C PRO A 56 15.68 -11.69 -2.15
N GLN A 57 16.04 -11.05 -3.27
CA GLN A 57 16.84 -9.84 -3.25
C GLN A 57 16.01 -8.57 -3.07
N THR A 58 14.69 -8.67 -3.00
CA THR A 58 13.84 -7.49 -2.82
C THR A 58 14.06 -6.88 -1.44
N ASP A 59 14.34 -5.58 -1.41
CA ASP A 59 14.53 -4.85 -0.15
C ASP A 59 13.18 -4.38 0.37
N LEU A 60 12.63 -5.13 1.32
CA LEU A 60 11.31 -4.82 1.88
C LEU A 60 11.30 -3.56 2.72
N ASP A 61 12.41 -3.24 3.38
CA ASP A 61 12.50 -2.02 4.16
C ASP A 61 12.48 -0.78 3.27
N ALA A 62 13.18 -0.84 2.14
CA ALA A 62 13.16 0.24 1.16
C ALA A 62 11.77 0.40 0.55
N LEU A 63 11.09 -0.70 0.29
CA LEU A 63 9.73 -0.68 -0.24
C LEU A 63 8.78 -0.01 0.75
N ARG A 64 8.86 -0.40 2.02
CA ARG A 64 8.03 0.20 3.07
C ARG A 64 8.28 1.70 3.17
N ASP A 65 9.54 2.11 3.19
CA ASP A 65 9.88 3.52 3.28
C ASP A 65 9.31 4.32 2.11
N ALA A 66 9.42 3.78 0.90
CA ALA A 66 8.90 4.44 -0.28
C ALA A 66 7.38 4.59 -0.23
N LEU A 67 6.68 3.57 0.28
CA LEU A 67 5.23 3.65 0.44
C LEU A 67 4.83 4.66 1.53
N GLU A 68 5.53 4.66 2.66
CA GLU A 68 5.24 5.59 3.75
C GLU A 68 5.50 7.03 3.36
N ASN A 69 6.38 7.26 2.40
CA ASN A 69 6.69 8.61 1.93
C ASN A 69 5.70 9.15 0.89
N LEU A 70 4.73 8.34 0.46
CA LEU A 70 3.71 8.82 -0.47
C LEU A 70 2.79 9.86 0.15
N THR A 71 2.42 9.66 1.41
CA THR A 71 1.65 10.62 2.19
C THR A 71 2.12 10.57 3.63
N ASP A 72 1.86 11.65 4.39
CA ASP A 72 2.27 11.75 5.79
C ASP A 72 1.50 10.81 6.70
N ASP A 73 0.30 10.39 6.28
CA ASP A 73 -0.60 9.64 7.14
C ASP A 73 -0.83 8.20 6.68
N LEU A 74 -0.06 7.72 5.71
CA LEU A 74 -0.25 6.37 5.20
C LEU A 74 0.38 5.35 6.15
N MET A 75 -0.45 4.43 6.64
CA MET A 75 0.01 3.32 7.47
C MET A 75 0.28 2.12 6.56
N VAL A 76 1.47 1.56 6.70
CA VAL A 76 1.93 0.45 5.85
C VAL A 76 2.23 -0.76 6.72
N GLU A 77 1.63 -1.90 6.36
CA GLU A 77 1.90 -3.18 7.02
C GLU A 77 2.28 -4.21 5.97
N LEU A 78 3.41 -4.86 6.16
CA LEU A 78 3.86 -5.97 5.33
C LEU A 78 3.93 -7.21 6.18
N ARG A 79 3.33 -8.31 5.72
CA ARG A 79 3.35 -9.56 6.47
C ARG A 79 3.43 -10.75 5.53
N SER A 80 3.90 -11.88 6.08
CA SER A 80 3.93 -13.13 5.32
C SER A 80 2.51 -13.62 5.06
N ALA A 81 2.31 -14.22 3.88
CA ALA A 81 1.01 -14.78 3.52
C ALA A 81 0.73 -16.13 4.21
N ASP A 82 1.72 -16.71 4.85
CA ASP A 82 1.59 -18.01 5.51
C ASP A 82 0.96 -17.91 6.89
#